data_83db62cd3623480604bff5e2026d22c6
#
_entry.id   83db62cd3623480604bff5e2026d22c6
#
_cell.length_a   1.000
_cell.length_b   1.000
_cell.length_c   1.000
_cell.angle_alpha   90.00
_cell.angle_beta   90.00
_cell.angle_gamma   90.00
#
_symmetry.space_group_name_H-M   'P 1'
#
loop_
_entity.id
_entity.type
_entity.pdbx_description
1 polymer ?
#
loop_
_entity_poly.entity_id
_entity_poly.type
_entity_poly.pdbx_seq_one_letter_code
_entity_poly.pdbx_strand_id
1 'polypeptide(L)'
;MSSKGLTLFLLAGVIWGIPYFFTEFALASFSTPSIIWLRVTIGALVLIPLAMRSGDLKRAIKYWPWVLAFAAIEMVGPWFLIPEAQRSVSSGLASLIITTVPFFGILIVGLRGDKSVWHPKTILGLLLGGIGVIGLVGIDVFRDNLDLLPIGMLLLAALGYAIAPIIVADKLRDVPMFAVIALSLAMVSVIYAIPAWSSLPEEIPQANISAWIGVLGLGVLTTAIAFVIFFTLVKEIGPARAELIVFVNVAVAVLLGVVILREPFTIGMMFGFPLIILGSYLAIRERQQYIRKRNRAAKAN
;
A
#
# COMPACT_ATOMS: atom_id res chain seq x y z
N MET A 1 -2.05 24.04 1.87
CA MET A 1 -1.01 23.37 1.08
C MET A 1 -0.54 24.34 0.01
N SER A 2 0.75 24.32 -0.34
CA SER A 2 1.23 25.02 -1.54
C SER A 2 0.61 24.41 -2.81
N SER A 3 0.57 25.17 -3.91
CA SER A 3 0.11 24.61 -5.20
C SER A 3 0.94 23.37 -5.60
N LYS A 4 2.27 23.44 -5.43
CA LYS A 4 3.18 22.30 -5.64
C LYS A 4 2.82 21.10 -4.77
N GLY A 5 2.56 21.31 -3.48
CA GLY A 5 2.17 20.25 -2.56
C GLY A 5 0.84 19.59 -2.95
N LEU A 6 -0.13 20.37 -3.44
CA LEU A 6 -1.41 19.83 -3.92
C LEU A 6 -1.23 18.99 -5.19
N THR A 7 -0.43 19.47 -6.15
CA THR A 7 -0.14 18.74 -7.38
C THR A 7 0.55 17.39 -7.08
N LEU A 8 1.59 17.40 -6.23
CA LEU A 8 2.28 16.17 -5.83
C LEU A 8 1.36 15.21 -5.08
N PHE A 9 0.46 15.73 -4.24
CA PHE A 9 -0.53 14.94 -3.50
C PHE A 9 -1.50 14.22 -4.44
N LEU A 10 -2.06 14.95 -5.41
CA LEU A 10 -2.97 14.38 -6.39
C LEU A 10 -2.25 13.38 -7.31
N LEU A 11 -1.04 13.71 -7.78
CA LEU A 11 -0.25 12.79 -8.61
C LEU A 11 0.09 11.49 -7.86
N ALA A 12 0.59 11.58 -6.63
CA ALA A 12 0.90 10.41 -5.82
C ALA A 12 -0.37 9.57 -5.56
N GLY A 13 -1.48 10.24 -5.23
CA GLY A 13 -2.76 9.60 -5.01
C GLY A 13 -3.28 8.86 -6.23
N VAL A 14 -3.26 9.48 -7.40
CA VAL A 14 -3.66 8.86 -8.66
C VAL A 14 -2.74 7.69 -9.01
N ILE A 15 -1.42 7.90 -9.00
CA ILE A 15 -0.46 6.87 -9.41
C ILE A 15 -0.54 5.64 -8.51
N TRP A 16 -0.71 5.79 -7.20
CA TRP A 16 -0.87 4.64 -6.30
C TRP A 16 -2.29 4.07 -6.24
N GLY A 17 -3.27 4.68 -6.89
CA GLY A 17 -4.56 4.06 -7.18
C GLY A 17 -4.54 3.11 -8.39
N ILE A 18 -3.54 3.23 -9.27
CA ILE A 18 -3.46 2.45 -10.52
C ILE A 18 -2.90 1.01 -10.36
N PRO A 19 -2.10 0.63 -9.34
CA PRO A 19 -1.49 -0.71 -9.27
C PRO A 19 -2.48 -1.85 -9.43
N TYR A 20 -3.64 -1.78 -8.82
CA TYR A 20 -4.69 -2.81 -8.90
C TYR A 20 -5.15 -3.02 -10.35
N PHE A 21 -5.33 -1.93 -11.11
CA PHE A 21 -5.67 -1.95 -12.52
C PHE A 21 -4.58 -2.61 -13.38
N PHE A 22 -3.31 -2.23 -13.20
CA PHE A 22 -2.21 -2.85 -13.94
C PHE A 22 -1.97 -4.30 -13.54
N THR A 23 -2.28 -4.69 -12.31
CA THR A 23 -2.20 -6.06 -11.84
C THR A 23 -3.14 -6.97 -12.64
N GLU A 24 -4.37 -6.54 -12.92
CA GLU A 24 -5.31 -7.30 -13.77
C GLU A 24 -4.71 -7.59 -15.15
N PHE A 25 -4.09 -6.59 -15.79
CA PHE A 25 -3.44 -6.79 -17.08
C PHE A 25 -2.24 -7.73 -16.99
N ALA A 26 -1.42 -7.62 -15.95
CA ALA A 26 -0.26 -8.47 -15.76
C ALA A 26 -0.66 -9.93 -15.50
N LEU A 27 -1.71 -10.17 -14.72
CA LEU A 27 -2.25 -11.49 -14.40
C LEU A 27 -2.79 -12.24 -15.61
N ALA A 28 -3.08 -11.55 -16.71
CA ALA A 28 -3.55 -12.18 -17.96
C ALA A 28 -2.50 -13.13 -18.59
N SER A 29 -1.21 -12.97 -18.29
CA SER A 29 -0.15 -13.79 -18.88
C SER A 29 0.99 -14.16 -17.93
N PHE A 30 1.09 -13.50 -16.77
CA PHE A 30 2.17 -13.74 -15.82
C PHE A 30 1.66 -14.34 -14.51
N SER A 31 2.47 -15.22 -13.93
CA SER A 31 2.28 -15.69 -12.56
C SER A 31 2.59 -14.58 -11.56
N THR A 32 2.02 -14.68 -10.37
CA THR A 32 2.25 -13.70 -9.29
C THR A 32 3.75 -13.50 -8.97
N PRO A 33 4.59 -14.56 -8.86
CA PRO A 33 6.03 -14.37 -8.66
C PRO A 33 6.71 -13.61 -9.80
N SER A 34 6.33 -13.87 -11.05
CA SER A 34 6.88 -13.19 -12.24
C SER A 34 6.51 -11.71 -12.24
N ILE A 35 5.26 -11.37 -11.92
CA ILE A 35 4.80 -9.98 -11.80
C ILE A 35 5.62 -9.23 -10.76
N ILE A 36 5.79 -9.83 -9.57
CA ILE A 36 6.54 -9.19 -8.49
C ILE A 36 7.99 -9.00 -8.91
N TRP A 37 8.64 -10.06 -9.41
CA TRP A 37 10.04 -9.98 -9.80
C TRP A 37 10.29 -8.92 -10.87
N LEU A 38 9.51 -8.89 -11.92
CA LEU A 38 9.61 -7.89 -12.99
C LEU A 38 9.38 -6.48 -12.43
N ARG A 39 8.33 -6.28 -11.64
CA ARG A 39 8.01 -5.00 -11.01
C ARG A 39 9.15 -4.47 -10.14
N VAL A 40 9.65 -5.30 -9.22
CA VAL A 40 10.68 -4.86 -8.26
C VAL A 40 12.03 -4.69 -8.93
N THR A 41 12.36 -5.52 -9.92
CA THR A 41 13.61 -5.41 -10.69
C THR A 41 13.64 -4.10 -11.48
N ILE A 42 12.55 -3.77 -12.19
CA ILE A 42 12.42 -2.48 -12.90
C ILE A 42 12.55 -1.33 -11.91
N GLY A 43 11.84 -1.39 -10.78
CA GLY A 43 11.93 -0.37 -9.73
C GLY A 43 13.33 -0.23 -9.16
N ALA A 44 14.00 -1.34 -8.87
CA ALA A 44 15.38 -1.37 -8.36
C ALA A 44 16.39 -0.77 -9.35
N LEU A 45 16.28 -1.12 -10.64
CA LEU A 45 17.15 -0.58 -11.69
C LEU A 45 17.08 0.95 -11.79
N VAL A 46 15.95 1.55 -11.45
CA VAL A 46 15.79 3.01 -11.44
C VAL A 46 16.22 3.62 -10.11
N LEU A 47 15.77 3.04 -8.97
CA LEU A 47 15.97 3.68 -7.66
C LEU A 47 17.35 3.44 -7.06
N ILE A 48 18.02 2.30 -7.34
CA ILE A 48 19.36 2.04 -6.84
C ILE A 48 20.39 3.06 -7.35
N PRO A 49 20.49 3.35 -8.67
CA PRO A 49 21.42 4.37 -9.16
C PRO A 49 21.17 5.75 -8.53
N LEU A 50 19.92 6.11 -8.29
CA LEU A 50 19.56 7.36 -7.62
C LEU A 50 20.00 7.37 -6.15
N ALA A 51 19.81 6.25 -5.43
CA ALA A 51 20.24 6.10 -4.04
C ALA A 51 21.77 6.03 -3.90
N MET A 52 22.46 5.50 -4.91
CA MET A 52 23.93 5.51 -4.96
C MET A 52 24.48 6.94 -5.14
N ARG A 53 23.87 7.72 -6.02
CA ARG A 53 24.27 9.12 -6.25
C ARG A 53 24.13 10.00 -5.02
N SER A 54 23.11 9.78 -4.20
CA SER A 54 22.94 10.51 -2.92
C SER A 54 23.91 10.04 -1.82
N GLY A 55 24.60 8.92 -2.00
CA GLY A 55 25.49 8.32 -0.99
C GLY A 55 24.75 7.62 0.16
N ASP A 56 23.44 7.59 0.14
CA ASP A 56 22.61 7.10 1.25
C ASP A 56 22.53 5.56 1.30
N LEU A 57 22.83 4.90 0.18
CA LEU A 57 22.72 3.43 0.09
C LEU A 57 23.64 2.72 1.09
N LYS A 58 24.84 3.25 1.35
CA LYS A 58 25.77 2.69 2.35
C LYS A 58 25.17 2.68 3.77
N ARG A 59 24.35 3.70 4.10
CA ARG A 59 23.64 3.75 5.39
C ARG A 59 22.58 2.66 5.45
N ALA A 60 21.78 2.49 4.40
CA ALA A 60 20.75 1.44 4.34
C ALA A 60 21.38 0.04 4.44
N ILE A 61 22.51 -0.22 3.76
CA ILE A 61 23.23 -1.50 3.83
C ILE A 61 23.68 -1.82 5.27
N LYS A 62 24.12 -0.82 6.05
CA LYS A 62 24.50 -1.05 7.46
C LYS A 62 23.35 -1.59 8.31
N TYR A 63 22.11 -1.27 7.94
CA TYR A 63 20.89 -1.71 8.63
C TYR A 63 20.13 -2.81 7.86
N TRP A 64 20.84 -3.57 7.01
CA TRP A 64 20.25 -4.55 6.12
C TRP A 64 19.27 -5.55 6.78
N PRO A 65 19.46 -6.04 8.02
CA PRO A 65 18.49 -6.97 8.62
C PRO A 65 17.13 -6.32 8.84
N TRP A 66 17.13 -5.04 9.24
CA TRP A 66 15.89 -4.28 9.43
C TRP A 66 15.26 -3.84 8.11
N VAL A 67 16.08 -3.56 7.09
CA VAL A 67 15.61 -3.31 5.72
C VAL A 67 14.99 -4.58 5.15
N LEU A 68 15.58 -5.74 5.39
CA LEU A 68 15.02 -7.03 4.98
C LEU A 68 13.71 -7.33 5.72
N ALA A 69 13.64 -7.09 7.02
CA ALA A 69 12.40 -7.26 7.79
C ALA A 69 11.30 -6.32 7.28
N PHE A 70 11.63 -5.06 7.01
CA PHE A 70 10.72 -4.12 6.36
C PHE A 70 10.28 -4.63 4.98
N ALA A 71 11.22 -5.02 4.13
CA ALA A 71 10.94 -5.53 2.78
C ALA A 71 10.05 -6.77 2.79
N ALA A 72 10.28 -7.69 3.73
CA ALA A 72 9.48 -8.91 3.87
C ALA A 72 8.02 -8.59 4.22
N ILE A 73 7.81 -7.66 5.15
CA ILE A 73 6.47 -7.31 5.66
C ILE A 73 5.75 -6.32 4.75
N GLU A 74 6.47 -5.38 4.12
CA GLU A 74 5.90 -4.35 3.25
C GLU A 74 5.71 -4.84 1.81
N MET A 75 6.64 -5.67 1.30
CA MET A 75 6.70 -5.99 -0.13
C MET A 75 6.55 -7.49 -0.41
N VAL A 76 7.35 -8.37 0.21
CA VAL A 76 7.32 -9.81 -0.11
C VAL A 76 5.94 -10.39 0.14
N GLY A 77 5.37 -10.19 1.33
CA GLY A 77 4.05 -10.70 1.69
C GLY A 77 2.93 -9.99 0.91
N PRO A 78 2.73 -8.69 1.11
CA PRO A 78 1.60 -7.97 0.52
C PRO A 78 1.58 -7.99 -1.01
N TRP A 79 2.73 -7.87 -1.67
CA TRP A 79 2.80 -7.86 -3.13
C TRP A 79 2.60 -9.25 -3.76
N PHE A 80 2.68 -10.32 -2.96
CA PHE A 80 2.22 -11.65 -3.35
C PHE A 80 0.72 -11.82 -3.08
N LEU A 81 0.28 -11.47 -1.87
CA LEU A 81 -1.09 -11.71 -1.43
C LEU A 81 -2.12 -10.91 -2.23
N ILE A 82 -1.80 -9.66 -2.61
CA ILE A 82 -2.74 -8.80 -3.33
C ILE A 82 -3.01 -9.32 -4.75
N PRO A 83 -2.01 -9.54 -5.64
CA PRO A 83 -2.26 -10.07 -6.96
C PRO A 83 -2.88 -11.47 -6.93
N GLU A 84 -2.48 -12.32 -5.97
CA GLU A 84 -3.06 -13.66 -5.85
C GLU A 84 -4.54 -13.60 -5.46
N ALA A 85 -4.92 -12.69 -4.56
CA ALA A 85 -6.32 -12.44 -4.23
C ALA A 85 -7.10 -11.88 -5.43
N GLN A 86 -6.49 -11.01 -6.24
CA GLN A 86 -7.14 -10.42 -7.43
C GLN A 86 -7.46 -11.44 -8.52
N ARG A 87 -6.93 -12.67 -8.47
CA ARG A 87 -7.40 -13.77 -9.33
C ARG A 87 -8.84 -14.17 -9.06
N SER A 88 -9.37 -13.85 -7.88
CA SER A 88 -10.68 -14.29 -7.43
C SER A 88 -11.61 -13.14 -7.02
N VAL A 89 -11.06 -11.93 -6.81
CA VAL A 89 -11.85 -10.74 -6.44
C VAL A 89 -11.49 -9.57 -7.33
N SER A 90 -12.42 -8.63 -7.49
CA SER A 90 -12.22 -7.45 -8.32
C SER A 90 -11.13 -6.52 -7.78
N SER A 91 -10.50 -5.75 -8.66
CA SER A 91 -9.49 -4.75 -8.31
C SER A 91 -10.04 -3.69 -7.36
N GLY A 92 -11.29 -3.29 -7.57
CA GLY A 92 -12.01 -2.37 -6.68
C GLY A 92 -12.19 -2.94 -5.28
N LEU A 93 -12.65 -4.20 -5.14
CA LEU A 93 -12.81 -4.86 -3.84
C LEU A 93 -11.46 -5.03 -3.13
N ALA A 94 -10.42 -5.45 -3.85
CA ALA A 94 -9.06 -5.57 -3.30
C ALA A 94 -8.57 -4.23 -2.72
N SER A 95 -8.71 -3.13 -3.48
CA SER A 95 -8.30 -1.79 -3.02
C SER A 95 -9.07 -1.33 -1.78
N LEU A 96 -10.37 -1.63 -1.73
CA LEU A 96 -11.23 -1.28 -0.58
C LEU A 96 -10.81 -2.02 0.69
N ILE A 97 -10.51 -3.32 0.61
CA ILE A 97 -10.05 -4.09 1.78
C ILE A 97 -8.70 -3.56 2.27
N ILE A 98 -7.78 -3.17 1.39
CA ILE A 98 -6.50 -2.58 1.78
C ILE A 98 -6.69 -1.25 2.54
N THR A 99 -7.80 -0.53 2.39
CA THR A 99 -8.07 0.66 3.22
C THR A 99 -8.27 0.36 4.70
N THR A 100 -8.28 -0.89 5.10
CA THR A 100 -8.27 -1.29 6.52
C THR A 100 -6.91 -1.09 7.21
N VAL A 101 -5.84 -0.79 6.47
CA VAL A 101 -4.48 -0.53 7.02
C VAL A 101 -4.49 0.42 8.22
N PRO A 102 -5.17 1.59 8.20
CA PRO A 102 -5.22 2.48 9.36
C PRO A 102 -5.85 1.85 10.61
N PHE A 103 -6.82 0.93 10.45
CA PHE A 103 -7.43 0.24 11.59
C PHE A 103 -6.42 -0.66 12.28
N PHE A 104 -5.70 -1.49 11.51
CA PHE A 104 -4.62 -2.30 12.06
C PHE A 104 -3.52 -1.45 12.69
N GLY A 105 -3.13 -0.34 12.04
CA GLY A 105 -2.12 0.57 12.55
C GLY A 105 -2.51 1.18 13.91
N ILE A 106 -3.76 1.65 14.06
CA ILE A 106 -4.27 2.19 15.32
C ILE A 106 -4.33 1.10 16.39
N LEU A 107 -4.83 -0.08 16.05
CA LEU A 107 -4.91 -1.22 16.98
C LEU A 107 -3.52 -1.61 17.51
N ILE A 108 -2.53 -1.77 16.62
CA ILE A 108 -1.16 -2.14 16.99
C ILE A 108 -0.54 -1.08 17.92
N VAL A 109 -0.70 0.21 17.58
CA VAL A 109 -0.16 1.31 18.41
C VAL A 109 -0.88 1.37 19.76
N GLY A 110 -2.16 1.06 19.82
CA GLY A 110 -2.92 0.92 21.06
C GLY A 110 -2.40 -0.20 21.96
N LEU A 111 -2.12 -1.38 21.38
CA LEU A 111 -1.51 -2.52 22.07
C LEU A 111 -0.10 -2.21 22.57
N ARG A 112 0.60 -1.26 21.94
CA ARG A 112 1.91 -0.74 22.37
C ARG A 112 1.81 0.36 23.44
N GLY A 113 0.62 0.61 23.99
CA GLY A 113 0.39 1.53 25.10
C GLY A 113 0.08 2.98 24.73
N ASP A 114 -0.19 3.29 23.46
CA ASP A 114 -0.64 4.63 23.05
C ASP A 114 -2.09 4.86 23.49
N LYS A 115 -2.26 5.65 24.55
CA LYS A 115 -3.58 5.98 25.13
C LYS A 115 -4.47 6.81 24.19
N SER A 116 -3.92 7.38 23.10
CA SER A 116 -4.72 8.16 22.14
C SER A 116 -5.76 7.31 21.40
N VAL A 117 -5.54 6.01 21.35
CA VAL A 117 -6.44 5.04 20.69
C VAL A 117 -7.78 4.94 21.45
N TRP A 118 -7.76 5.10 22.76
CA TRP A 118 -8.94 4.98 23.61
C TRP A 118 -9.80 6.25 23.65
N HIS A 119 -9.47 7.26 22.86
CA HIS A 119 -10.30 8.46 22.74
C HIS A 119 -11.64 8.09 22.05
N PRO A 120 -12.82 8.52 22.60
CA PRO A 120 -14.13 8.09 22.10
C PRO A 120 -14.33 8.24 20.60
N LYS A 121 -13.83 9.32 20.00
CA LYS A 121 -13.94 9.54 18.55
C LYS A 121 -13.03 8.61 17.73
N THR A 122 -11.87 8.19 18.28
CA THR A 122 -11.02 7.19 17.63
C THR A 122 -11.73 5.85 17.64
N ILE A 123 -12.33 5.46 18.78
CA ILE A 123 -13.12 4.23 18.90
C ILE A 123 -14.32 4.27 17.94
N LEU A 124 -15.05 5.39 17.89
CA LEU A 124 -16.15 5.56 16.95
C LEU A 124 -15.67 5.37 15.50
N GLY A 125 -14.53 5.95 15.12
CA GLY A 125 -13.93 5.77 13.80
C GLY A 125 -13.58 4.31 13.51
N LEU A 126 -13.01 3.59 14.47
CA LEU A 126 -12.71 2.17 14.35
C LEU A 126 -13.99 1.33 14.18
N LEU A 127 -15.04 1.61 14.98
CA LEU A 127 -16.33 0.92 14.88
C LEU A 127 -17.00 1.16 13.53
N LEU A 128 -17.07 2.42 13.07
CA LEU A 128 -17.66 2.75 11.76
C LEU A 128 -16.92 2.06 10.62
N GLY A 129 -15.59 2.10 10.65
CA GLY A 129 -14.80 1.44 9.63
C GLY A 129 -14.90 -0.08 9.69
N GLY A 130 -14.92 -0.67 10.89
CA GLY A 130 -15.14 -2.10 11.08
C GLY A 130 -16.52 -2.56 10.54
N ILE A 131 -17.58 -1.81 10.83
CA ILE A 131 -18.91 -2.03 10.26
C ILE A 131 -18.86 -1.90 8.73
N GLY A 132 -18.13 -0.91 8.21
CA GLY A 132 -17.93 -0.73 6.78
C GLY A 132 -17.25 -1.95 6.13
N VAL A 133 -16.22 -2.51 6.75
CA VAL A 133 -15.54 -3.73 6.27
C VAL A 133 -16.46 -4.94 6.33
N ILE A 134 -17.18 -5.12 7.44
CA ILE A 134 -18.13 -6.22 7.60
C ILE A 134 -19.26 -6.10 6.57
N GLY A 135 -19.78 -4.88 6.36
CA GLY A 135 -20.82 -4.62 5.35
C GLY A 135 -20.32 -4.90 3.93
N LEU A 136 -19.09 -4.44 3.61
CA LEU A 136 -18.46 -4.68 2.32
C LEU A 136 -18.28 -6.19 2.05
N VAL A 137 -17.55 -6.84 2.96
CA VAL A 137 -17.21 -8.27 2.81
C VAL A 137 -18.43 -9.15 2.99
N GLY A 138 -19.24 -8.90 4.03
CA GLY A 138 -20.37 -9.75 4.39
C GLY A 138 -21.47 -9.75 3.32
N ILE A 139 -21.84 -8.59 2.78
CA ILE A 139 -22.87 -8.49 1.76
C ILE A 139 -22.42 -9.21 0.48
N ASP A 140 -21.19 -8.98 0.03
CA ASP A 140 -20.68 -9.56 -1.20
C ASP A 140 -20.40 -11.07 -1.05
N VAL A 141 -19.88 -11.52 0.10
CA VAL A 141 -19.69 -12.96 0.39
C VAL A 141 -21.02 -13.72 0.41
N PHE A 142 -22.02 -13.20 1.12
CA PHE A 142 -23.32 -13.89 1.22
C PHE A 142 -24.12 -13.86 -0.08
N ARG A 143 -23.97 -12.82 -0.88
CA ARG A 143 -24.72 -12.66 -2.12
C ARG A 143 -24.06 -13.36 -3.31
N ASP A 144 -22.75 -13.22 -3.44
CA ASP A 144 -21.99 -13.64 -4.62
C ASP A 144 -21.17 -14.94 -4.36
N ASN A 145 -21.34 -15.57 -3.17
CA ASN A 145 -20.60 -16.77 -2.75
C ASN A 145 -19.08 -16.62 -2.88
N LEU A 146 -18.55 -15.42 -2.56
CA LEU A 146 -17.12 -15.17 -2.61
C LEU A 146 -16.36 -16.05 -1.62
N ASP A 147 -15.22 -16.58 -2.06
CA ASP A 147 -14.31 -17.30 -1.19
C ASP A 147 -13.71 -16.35 -0.13
N LEU A 148 -13.63 -16.80 1.12
CA LEU A 148 -13.03 -16.05 2.22
C LEU A 148 -11.50 -16.03 2.15
N LEU A 149 -10.87 -16.94 1.43
CA LEU A 149 -9.41 -17.02 1.33
C LEU A 149 -8.79 -15.75 0.70
N PRO A 150 -9.24 -15.25 -0.47
CA PRO A 150 -8.74 -13.99 -1.04
C PRO A 150 -8.93 -12.79 -0.09
N ILE A 151 -10.05 -12.74 0.63
CA ILE A 151 -10.33 -11.68 1.61
C ILE A 151 -9.33 -11.76 2.77
N GLY A 152 -9.07 -12.95 3.28
CA GLY A 152 -8.05 -13.19 4.31
C GLY A 152 -6.65 -12.78 3.85
N MET A 153 -6.29 -13.08 2.58
CA MET A 153 -5.04 -12.63 1.98
C MET A 153 -4.91 -11.11 1.96
N LEU A 154 -5.96 -10.39 1.57
CA LEU A 154 -5.98 -8.93 1.53
C LEU A 154 -5.90 -8.30 2.93
N LEU A 155 -6.60 -8.87 3.91
CA LEU A 155 -6.50 -8.42 5.31
C LEU A 155 -5.10 -8.65 5.88
N LEU A 156 -4.47 -9.79 5.55
CA LEU A 156 -3.09 -10.08 5.95
C LEU A 156 -2.10 -9.11 5.29
N ALA A 157 -2.31 -8.77 4.03
CA ALA A 157 -1.53 -7.75 3.34
C ALA A 157 -1.69 -6.37 4.00
N ALA A 158 -2.93 -5.99 4.36
CA ALA A 158 -3.21 -4.75 5.07
C ALA A 158 -2.55 -4.71 6.46
N LEU A 159 -2.52 -5.83 7.17
CA LEU A 159 -1.79 -5.96 8.44
C LEU A 159 -0.29 -5.76 8.23
N GLY A 160 0.30 -6.33 7.18
CA GLY A 160 1.70 -6.10 6.79
C GLY A 160 1.99 -4.61 6.60
N TYR A 161 1.20 -3.93 5.79
CA TYR A 161 1.31 -2.48 5.56
C TYR A 161 1.14 -1.64 6.84
N ALA A 162 0.40 -2.13 7.83
CA ALA A 162 0.27 -1.45 9.11
C ALA A 162 1.50 -1.66 10.02
N ILE A 163 2.18 -2.80 9.92
CA ILE A 163 3.37 -3.14 10.74
C ILE A 163 4.64 -2.49 10.16
N ALA A 164 4.81 -2.47 8.85
CA ALA A 164 6.05 -2.04 8.21
C ALA A 164 6.49 -0.61 8.60
N PRO A 165 5.61 0.43 8.65
CA PRO A 165 5.99 1.75 9.13
C PRO A 165 6.50 1.78 10.57
N ILE A 166 6.09 0.82 11.39
CA ILE A 166 6.54 0.70 12.79
C ILE A 166 8.01 0.27 12.82
N ILE A 167 8.41 -0.68 11.96
CA ILE A 167 9.82 -1.08 11.83
C ILE A 167 10.67 0.13 11.42
N VAL A 168 10.18 0.93 10.48
CA VAL A 168 10.87 2.15 10.04
C VAL A 168 11.02 3.13 11.20
N ALA A 169 9.95 3.38 11.96
CA ALA A 169 9.98 4.30 13.09
C ALA A 169 10.92 3.85 14.22
N ASP A 170 10.98 2.54 14.48
CA ASP A 170 11.74 1.99 15.59
C ASP A 170 13.22 1.71 15.25
N LYS A 171 13.51 1.28 14.02
CA LYS A 171 14.81 0.71 13.65
C LYS A 171 15.52 1.41 12.49
N LEU A 172 14.77 2.12 11.65
CA LEU A 172 15.30 2.77 10.43
C LEU A 172 15.14 4.29 10.45
N ARG A 173 14.81 4.86 11.60
CA ARG A 173 14.51 6.29 11.77
C ARG A 173 15.56 7.22 11.18
N ASP A 174 16.85 6.87 11.36
CA ASP A 174 17.98 7.68 10.92
C ASP A 174 18.51 7.28 9.53
N VAL A 175 17.85 6.34 8.87
CA VAL A 175 18.19 5.88 7.52
C VAL A 175 17.29 6.58 6.51
N PRO A 176 17.85 7.20 5.45
CA PRO A 176 17.04 7.83 4.42
C PRO A 176 16.08 6.84 3.78
N MET A 177 14.77 7.12 3.88
CA MET A 177 13.73 6.18 3.46
C MET A 177 13.83 5.81 1.98
N PHE A 178 14.31 6.72 1.14
CA PHE A 178 14.55 6.47 -0.27
C PHE A 178 15.57 5.33 -0.48
N ALA A 179 16.65 5.30 0.31
CA ALA A 179 17.65 4.24 0.26
C ALA A 179 17.11 2.92 0.84
N VAL A 180 16.27 2.98 1.88
CA VAL A 180 15.57 1.81 2.42
C VAL A 180 14.73 1.15 1.31
N ILE A 181 13.91 1.92 0.59
CA ILE A 181 13.07 1.39 -0.49
C ILE A 181 13.93 0.82 -1.64
N ALA A 182 14.97 1.55 -2.08
CA ALA A 182 15.84 1.08 -3.15
C ALA A 182 16.50 -0.27 -2.80
N LEU A 183 17.03 -0.40 -1.58
CA LEU A 183 17.63 -1.65 -1.10
C LEU A 183 16.59 -2.75 -0.92
N SER A 184 15.39 -2.42 -0.41
CA SER A 184 14.27 -3.36 -0.27
C SER A 184 13.87 -3.95 -1.62
N LEU A 185 13.72 -3.13 -2.66
CA LEU A 185 13.40 -3.61 -4.00
C LEU A 185 14.46 -4.56 -4.54
N ALA A 186 15.77 -4.28 -4.31
CA ALA A 186 16.85 -5.18 -4.69
C ALA A 186 16.77 -6.53 -3.96
N MET A 187 16.54 -6.50 -2.64
CA MET A 187 16.39 -7.72 -1.84
C MET A 187 15.19 -8.56 -2.27
N VAL A 188 14.05 -7.91 -2.51
CA VAL A 188 12.84 -8.58 -2.99
C VAL A 188 13.04 -9.15 -4.39
N SER A 189 13.79 -8.45 -5.27
CA SER A 189 14.17 -8.97 -6.58
C SER A 189 14.98 -10.27 -6.46
N VAL A 190 15.93 -10.33 -5.53
CA VAL A 190 16.72 -11.54 -5.28
C VAL A 190 15.81 -12.67 -4.74
N ILE A 191 14.92 -12.37 -3.80
CA ILE A 191 13.99 -13.36 -3.21
C ILE A 191 13.08 -13.97 -4.28
N TYR A 192 12.51 -13.14 -5.13
CA TYR A 192 11.58 -13.59 -6.18
C TYR A 192 12.25 -14.07 -7.45
N ALA A 193 13.58 -13.94 -7.59
CA ALA A 193 14.31 -14.42 -8.76
C ALA A 193 14.10 -15.92 -9.00
N ILE A 194 14.20 -16.75 -7.95
CA ILE A 194 14.05 -18.21 -8.08
C ILE A 194 12.63 -18.61 -8.51
N PRO A 195 11.56 -18.24 -7.77
CA PRO A 195 10.21 -18.62 -8.17
C PRO A 195 9.77 -18.00 -9.52
N ALA A 196 10.24 -16.79 -9.86
CA ALA A 196 9.94 -16.18 -11.15
C ALA A 196 10.67 -16.88 -12.30
N TRP A 197 11.93 -17.26 -12.10
CA TRP A 197 12.75 -17.89 -13.13
C TRP A 197 12.18 -19.25 -13.59
N SER A 198 11.48 -19.95 -12.72
CA SER A 198 10.82 -21.21 -13.09
C SER A 198 9.66 -21.05 -14.07
N SER A 199 8.99 -19.90 -14.08
CA SER A 199 7.79 -19.63 -14.89
C SER A 199 8.07 -18.74 -16.11
N LEU A 200 8.97 -17.75 -15.98
CA LEU A 200 9.24 -16.74 -17.00
C LEU A 200 9.62 -17.28 -18.38
N PRO A 201 10.43 -18.36 -18.51
CA PRO A 201 10.78 -18.90 -19.84
C PRO A 201 9.56 -19.35 -20.65
N GLU A 202 8.51 -19.80 -19.98
CA GLU A 202 7.25 -20.23 -20.63
C GLU A 202 6.28 -19.06 -20.79
N GLU A 203 6.27 -18.11 -19.84
CA GLU A 203 5.35 -16.99 -19.82
C GLU A 203 5.73 -15.89 -20.85
N ILE A 204 7.01 -15.54 -20.95
CA ILE A 204 7.49 -14.46 -21.84
C ILE A 204 7.07 -14.63 -23.30
N PRO A 205 7.26 -15.80 -23.94
CA PRO A 205 6.85 -15.99 -25.34
C PRO A 205 5.35 -15.92 -25.57
N GLN A 206 4.55 -16.19 -24.53
CA GLN A 206 3.09 -16.25 -24.62
C GLN A 206 2.44 -14.94 -24.12
N ALA A 207 3.21 -14.04 -23.52
CA ALA A 207 2.70 -12.82 -22.91
C ALA A 207 2.15 -11.86 -23.96
N ASN A 208 0.90 -11.49 -23.82
CA ASN A 208 0.25 -10.49 -24.66
C ASN A 208 0.72 -9.06 -24.33
N ILE A 209 0.46 -8.13 -25.22
CA ILE A 209 0.89 -6.73 -25.07
C ILE A 209 0.29 -6.07 -23.82
N SER A 210 -0.94 -6.41 -23.44
CA SER A 210 -1.58 -5.84 -22.26
C SER A 210 -0.89 -6.27 -20.97
N ALA A 211 -0.42 -7.52 -20.88
CA ALA A 211 0.34 -8.01 -19.73
C ALA A 211 1.68 -7.27 -19.57
N TRP A 212 2.38 -6.99 -20.68
CA TRP A 212 3.59 -6.16 -20.66
C TRP A 212 3.31 -4.72 -20.24
N ILE A 213 2.22 -4.12 -20.72
CA ILE A 213 1.78 -2.79 -20.26
C ILE A 213 1.50 -2.83 -18.75
N GLY A 214 0.86 -3.88 -18.25
CA GLY A 214 0.62 -4.08 -16.82
C GLY A 214 1.91 -4.11 -16.02
N VAL A 215 2.86 -4.96 -16.38
CA VAL A 215 4.15 -5.10 -15.69
C VAL A 215 4.99 -3.81 -15.75
N LEU A 216 5.09 -3.19 -16.92
CA LEU A 216 5.83 -1.93 -17.09
C LEU A 216 5.18 -0.79 -16.30
N GLY A 217 3.84 -0.73 -16.32
CA GLY A 217 3.08 0.21 -15.50
C GLY A 217 3.34 0.02 -14.01
N LEU A 218 3.34 -1.23 -13.55
CA LEU A 218 3.67 -1.57 -12.16
C LEU A 218 5.10 -1.18 -11.79
N GLY A 219 6.09 -1.53 -12.60
CA GLY A 219 7.50 -1.30 -12.29
C GLY A 219 7.92 0.15 -12.44
N VAL A 220 7.60 0.80 -13.56
CA VAL A 220 8.03 2.17 -13.85
C VAL A 220 7.14 3.19 -13.16
N LEU A 221 5.83 3.17 -13.45
CA LEU A 221 4.93 4.23 -13.00
C LEU A 221 4.62 4.09 -11.51
N THR A 222 4.07 2.93 -11.11
CA THR A 222 3.54 2.78 -9.75
C THR A 222 4.58 2.33 -8.71
N THR A 223 5.81 2.04 -9.13
CA THR A 223 6.94 1.78 -8.23
C THR A 223 8.00 2.88 -8.36
N ALA A 224 8.74 2.96 -9.45
CA ALA A 224 9.87 3.88 -9.54
C ALA A 224 9.44 5.36 -9.44
N ILE A 225 8.55 5.81 -10.33
CA ILE A 225 8.08 7.21 -10.37
C ILE A 225 7.27 7.54 -9.12
N ALA A 226 6.39 6.63 -8.69
CA ALA A 226 5.53 6.84 -7.53
C ALA A 226 6.35 7.12 -6.26
N PHE A 227 7.38 6.32 -5.96
CA PHE A 227 8.22 6.56 -4.79
C PHE A 227 8.99 7.90 -4.86
N VAL A 228 9.49 8.29 -6.03
CA VAL A 228 10.15 9.60 -6.21
C VAL A 228 9.18 10.74 -5.91
N ILE A 229 7.96 10.67 -6.46
CA ILE A 229 6.91 11.67 -6.22
C ILE A 229 6.50 11.68 -4.75
N PHE A 230 6.29 10.52 -4.15
CA PHE A 230 5.86 10.41 -2.76
C PHE A 230 6.89 10.96 -1.79
N PHE A 231 8.17 10.66 -1.94
CA PHE A 231 9.20 11.23 -1.07
C PHE A 231 9.37 12.73 -1.27
N THR A 232 9.15 13.23 -2.49
CA THR A 232 9.10 14.68 -2.74
C THR A 232 7.90 15.30 -2.05
N LEU A 233 6.74 14.65 -2.09
CA LEU A 233 5.54 15.07 -1.37
C LEU A 233 5.77 15.09 0.15
N VAL A 234 6.36 14.02 0.72
CA VAL A 234 6.66 13.94 2.16
C VAL A 234 7.58 15.08 2.60
N LYS A 235 8.57 15.45 1.79
CA LYS A 235 9.43 16.61 2.06
C LYS A 235 8.66 17.95 2.03
N GLU A 236 7.70 18.07 1.12
CA GLU A 236 6.94 19.33 0.93
C GLU A 236 5.85 19.55 1.99
N ILE A 237 5.07 18.50 2.33
CA ILE A 237 3.88 18.64 3.21
C ILE A 237 3.98 17.87 4.52
N GLY A 238 5.02 17.09 4.71
CA GLY A 238 5.25 16.20 5.85
C GLY A 238 4.55 14.85 5.75
N PRO A 239 5.04 13.82 6.47
CA PRO A 239 4.58 12.45 6.34
C PRO A 239 3.10 12.30 6.69
N ALA A 240 2.65 12.89 7.80
CA ALA A 240 1.27 12.74 8.27
C ALA A 240 0.18 13.28 7.32
N ARG A 241 0.55 14.25 6.46
CA ARG A 241 -0.38 14.74 5.43
C ARG A 241 -0.26 13.92 4.15
N ALA A 242 0.95 13.45 3.84
CA ALA A 242 1.19 12.60 2.68
C ALA A 242 0.41 11.28 2.78
N GLU A 243 0.27 10.69 3.98
CA GLU A 243 -0.52 9.47 4.20
C GLU A 243 -1.99 9.58 3.78
N LEU A 244 -2.55 10.80 3.73
CA LEU A 244 -3.94 11.00 3.30
C LEU A 244 -4.19 10.70 1.82
N ILE A 245 -3.13 10.47 1.02
CA ILE A 245 -3.28 10.03 -0.38
C ILE A 245 -4.06 8.71 -0.49
N VAL A 246 -4.09 7.90 0.58
CA VAL A 246 -4.84 6.63 0.59
C VAL A 246 -6.31 6.81 0.17
N PHE A 247 -6.94 7.93 0.53
CA PHE A 247 -8.33 8.21 0.14
C PHE A 247 -8.47 8.49 -1.37
N VAL A 248 -7.44 9.10 -1.97
CA VAL A 248 -7.39 9.31 -3.43
C VAL A 248 -7.09 8.00 -4.14
N ASN A 249 -6.14 7.21 -3.63
CA ASN A 249 -5.76 5.91 -4.19
C ASN A 249 -6.99 5.01 -4.39
N VAL A 250 -7.79 4.88 -3.34
CA VAL A 250 -8.96 4.00 -3.37
C VAL A 250 -10.02 4.50 -4.33
N ALA A 251 -10.30 5.82 -4.31
CA ALA A 251 -11.25 6.40 -5.25
C ALA A 251 -10.82 6.14 -6.72
N VAL A 252 -9.52 6.28 -7.01
CA VAL A 252 -8.97 6.00 -8.34
C VAL A 252 -9.05 4.51 -8.67
N ALA A 253 -8.68 3.61 -7.75
CA ALA A 253 -8.73 2.18 -7.97
C ALA A 253 -10.15 1.69 -8.28
N VAL A 254 -11.14 2.11 -7.48
CA VAL A 254 -12.55 1.76 -7.70
C VAL A 254 -13.05 2.35 -9.03
N LEU A 255 -12.71 3.61 -9.33
CA LEU A 255 -13.11 4.25 -10.58
C LEU A 255 -12.55 3.50 -11.79
N LEU A 256 -11.27 3.12 -11.78
CA LEU A 256 -10.63 2.37 -12.86
C LEU A 256 -11.24 0.97 -13.00
N GLY A 257 -11.48 0.28 -11.88
CA GLY A 257 -12.14 -1.02 -11.87
C GLY A 257 -13.53 -0.97 -12.53
N VAL A 258 -14.38 -0.05 -12.06
CA VAL A 258 -15.76 0.05 -12.55
C VAL A 258 -15.84 0.58 -13.99
N VAL A 259 -15.10 1.68 -14.31
CA VAL A 259 -15.25 2.37 -15.60
C VAL A 259 -14.48 1.68 -16.72
N ILE A 260 -13.25 1.23 -16.47
CA ILE A 260 -12.36 0.70 -17.49
C ILE A 260 -12.42 -0.83 -17.53
N LEU A 261 -12.30 -1.51 -16.38
CA LEU A 261 -12.36 -2.97 -16.30
C LEU A 261 -13.80 -3.50 -16.32
N ARG A 262 -14.79 -2.60 -16.21
CA ARG A 262 -16.23 -2.96 -16.17
C ARG A 262 -16.58 -3.91 -15.02
N GLU A 263 -15.84 -3.78 -13.92
CA GLU A 263 -16.14 -4.52 -12.71
C GLU A 263 -17.48 -4.10 -12.12
N PRO A 264 -18.24 -5.02 -11.51
CA PRO A 264 -19.51 -4.68 -10.88
C PRO A 264 -19.25 -3.77 -9.66
N PHE A 265 -19.99 -2.67 -9.59
CA PHE A 265 -20.07 -1.87 -8.37
C PHE A 265 -21.09 -2.50 -7.44
N THR A 266 -20.62 -3.25 -6.44
CA THR A 266 -21.50 -4.05 -5.59
C THR A 266 -22.25 -3.22 -4.55
N ILE A 267 -23.31 -3.80 -3.99
CA ILE A 267 -24.06 -3.19 -2.87
C ILE A 267 -23.16 -3.06 -1.64
N GLY A 268 -22.28 -4.05 -1.41
CA GLY A 268 -21.26 -4.01 -0.35
C GLY A 268 -20.33 -2.82 -0.50
N MET A 269 -19.85 -2.54 -1.73
CA MET A 269 -19.04 -1.36 -2.03
C MET A 269 -19.79 -0.05 -1.78
N MET A 270 -21.06 0.03 -2.17
CA MET A 270 -21.87 1.24 -2.03
C MET A 270 -22.04 1.68 -0.57
N PHE A 271 -22.24 0.75 0.35
CA PHE A 271 -22.41 1.04 1.78
C PHE A 271 -21.11 0.97 2.57
N GLY A 272 -20.25 -0.02 2.28
CA GLY A 272 -19.00 -0.23 3.00
C GLY A 272 -17.98 0.88 2.77
N PHE A 273 -17.83 1.33 1.51
CA PHE A 273 -16.83 2.33 1.14
C PHE A 273 -16.96 3.67 1.89
N PRO A 274 -18.13 4.33 1.96
CA PRO A 274 -18.27 5.56 2.75
C PRO A 274 -17.98 5.35 4.23
N LEU A 275 -18.40 4.23 4.81
CA LEU A 275 -18.17 3.92 6.23
C LEU A 275 -16.68 3.69 6.53
N ILE A 276 -15.96 2.98 5.65
CA ILE A 276 -14.52 2.76 5.79
C ILE A 276 -13.78 4.09 5.71
N ILE A 277 -14.09 4.94 4.72
CA ILE A 277 -13.45 6.26 4.58
C ILE A 277 -13.72 7.15 5.78
N LEU A 278 -14.99 7.29 6.18
CA LEU A 278 -15.37 8.11 7.31
C LEU A 278 -14.73 7.61 8.61
N GLY A 279 -14.76 6.31 8.84
CA GLY A 279 -14.14 5.68 9.99
C GLY A 279 -12.63 5.91 10.05
N SER A 280 -11.93 5.68 8.95
CA SER A 280 -10.50 5.92 8.82
C SER A 280 -10.15 7.40 9.03
N TYR A 281 -10.88 8.30 8.40
CA TYR A 281 -10.68 9.74 8.55
C TYR A 281 -10.85 10.21 10.00
N LEU A 282 -11.92 9.79 10.66
CA LEU A 282 -12.18 10.14 12.06
C LEU A 282 -11.07 9.61 12.98
N ALA A 283 -10.70 8.34 12.82
CA ALA A 283 -9.69 7.70 13.64
C ALA A 283 -8.30 8.38 13.49
N ILE A 284 -7.87 8.68 12.27
CA ILE A 284 -6.59 9.34 11.98
C ILE A 284 -6.59 10.78 12.50
N ARG A 285 -7.63 11.55 12.22
CA ARG A 285 -7.73 12.96 12.60
C ARG A 285 -7.63 13.16 14.11
N GLU A 286 -8.38 12.40 14.88
CA GLU A 286 -8.41 12.54 16.34
C GLU A 286 -7.07 12.14 16.97
N ARG A 287 -6.45 11.05 16.49
CA ARG A 287 -5.11 10.67 16.93
C ARG A 287 -4.08 11.77 16.69
N GLN A 288 -4.10 12.40 15.51
CA GLN A 288 -3.20 13.51 15.20
C GLN A 288 -3.43 14.71 16.13
N GLN A 289 -4.68 15.05 16.45
CA GLN A 289 -5.01 16.14 17.36
C GLN A 289 -4.53 15.86 18.79
N TYR A 290 -4.70 14.63 19.26
CA TYR A 290 -4.22 14.20 20.57
C TYR A 290 -2.70 14.32 20.69
N ILE A 291 -1.96 13.81 19.70
CA ILE A 291 -0.49 13.89 19.66
C ILE A 291 -0.03 15.36 19.66
N ARG A 292 -0.68 16.23 18.87
CA ARG A 292 -0.37 17.67 18.84
C ARG A 292 -0.60 18.33 20.19
N LYS A 293 -1.71 18.04 20.87
CA LYS A 293 -2.02 18.59 22.20
C LYS A 293 -0.98 18.13 23.23
N ARG A 294 -0.62 16.85 23.24
CA ARG A 294 0.42 16.29 24.13
C ARG A 294 1.78 16.97 23.92
N ASN A 295 2.21 17.11 22.66
CA ASN A 295 3.49 17.74 22.33
C ASN A 295 3.52 19.23 22.68
N ARG A 296 2.37 19.93 22.61
CA ARG A 296 2.27 21.34 23.06
C ARG A 296 2.37 21.43 24.60
N ALA A 297 1.70 20.57 25.32
CA ALA A 297 1.77 20.51 26.77
C ALA A 297 3.20 20.19 27.28
N ALA A 298 3.89 19.24 26.60
CA ALA A 298 5.28 18.89 26.93
C ALA A 298 6.32 20.01 26.62
N LYS A 299 5.98 20.99 25.79
CA LYS A 299 6.85 22.14 25.51
C LYS A 299 6.54 23.35 26.41
N ALA A 300 5.43 23.33 27.11
CA ALA A 300 5.00 24.40 28.00
C ALA A 300 5.44 24.17 29.47
N ASN A 301 5.85 22.97 29.80
CA ASN A 301 6.54 22.56 31.04
C ASN A 301 8.05 22.43 30.81
#